data_9503bb55ad7d49f693f5603b58596a77
#
_entry.id   9503bb55ad7d49f693f5603b58596a77
#
_cell.length_a   1.000
_cell.length_b   1.000
_cell.length_c   1.000
_cell.angle_alpha   90.00
_cell.angle_beta   90.00
_cell.angle_gamma   90.00
#
_symmetry.space_group_name_H-M   'P 1'
#
loop_
_entity.id
_entity.type
_entity.pdbx_description
1 polymer ?
#
loop_
_entity_poly.entity_id
_entity_poly.type
_entity_poly.pdbx_seq_one_letter_code
_entity_poly.pdbx_strand_id
1 'polypeptide(L)'
;EGYLERLIRAGFKVAICEQTEDPAAARKRGGKALVARDVVRLVTPGTLTEDSLLKARAHNHLAALARAGGNLGLAWLDMSTGDFTVALPGLGELPTLLVQVDPGELLVPEPLVEEPYLAEYGSLLTPLVASSFASTAGERRLCETYGVASLEAFGSFSRAEIGAAGAVIDYVLLTQKGRLPRLARPRCQEAQAVMAIDGATRRNLEVLEASGGGRRGSLLGVVDRTATGAGGRLLAARLAAPLTDIAGIGRRLDMVQALVEASGLRGKLVGALASCPDIERPLGRLSLERGGPRDLAAIRDGLECAIALRHLLHEDVGGLTPLPEDLVAAATALGEHNVLIGRLG
;
A
#
# COMPACT_ATOMS: atom_id res chain seq x y z
N GLU A 1 -9.51 -7.71 -19.40
CA GLU A 1 -9.40 -7.74 -17.90
C GLU A 1 -9.76 -9.11 -17.33
N GLY A 2 -10.89 -9.75 -17.66
CA GLY A 2 -11.32 -11.03 -17.08
C GLY A 2 -10.35 -12.21 -17.24
N TYR A 3 -9.56 -12.26 -18.32
CA TYR A 3 -8.51 -13.29 -18.48
C TYR A 3 -7.32 -13.02 -17.55
N LEU A 4 -6.93 -11.76 -17.39
CA LEU A 4 -5.86 -11.37 -16.47
C LEU A 4 -6.22 -11.77 -15.03
N GLU A 5 -7.44 -11.46 -14.59
CA GLU A 5 -7.94 -11.83 -13.27
C GLU A 5 -7.85 -13.35 -13.01
N ARG A 6 -8.30 -14.15 -13.96
CA ARG A 6 -8.26 -15.62 -13.85
C ARG A 6 -6.84 -16.17 -13.76
N LEU A 7 -5.91 -15.62 -14.55
CA LEU A 7 -4.51 -16.04 -14.53
C LEU A 7 -3.80 -15.66 -13.22
N ILE A 8 -3.99 -14.41 -12.77
CA ILE A 8 -3.40 -13.94 -11.52
C ILE A 8 -3.95 -14.74 -10.32
N ARG A 9 -5.27 -14.99 -10.26
CA ARG A 9 -5.87 -15.81 -9.20
C ARG A 9 -5.40 -17.27 -9.24
N ALA A 10 -4.97 -17.76 -10.38
CA ALA A 10 -4.34 -19.08 -10.53
C ALA A 10 -2.83 -19.07 -10.18
N GLY A 11 -2.27 -17.92 -9.71
CA GLY A 11 -0.88 -17.80 -9.30
C GLY A 11 0.12 -17.53 -10.43
N PHE A 12 -0.35 -17.25 -11.65
CA PHE A 12 0.54 -16.96 -12.76
C PHE A 12 1.02 -15.50 -12.74
N LYS A 13 2.29 -15.29 -13.16
CA LYS A 13 2.81 -13.98 -13.55
C LYS A 13 2.49 -13.76 -15.02
N VAL A 14 1.94 -12.61 -15.38
CA VAL A 14 1.39 -12.33 -16.72
C VAL A 14 2.15 -11.20 -17.39
N ALA A 15 2.70 -11.47 -18.57
CA ALA A 15 3.26 -10.44 -19.45
C ALA A 15 2.15 -9.88 -20.35
N ILE A 16 1.89 -8.60 -20.27
CA ILE A 16 0.97 -7.90 -21.18
C ILE A 16 1.77 -7.39 -22.36
N CYS A 17 1.40 -7.85 -23.55
CA CYS A 17 2.02 -7.49 -24.82
C CYS A 17 1.03 -6.68 -25.65
N GLU A 18 1.43 -5.49 -26.04
CA GLU A 18 0.62 -4.58 -26.86
C GLU A 18 1.30 -4.25 -28.19
N GLN A 19 0.53 -3.71 -29.12
CA GLN A 19 1.07 -3.17 -30.35
C GLN A 19 1.72 -1.83 -30.05
N THR A 20 3.01 -1.72 -30.33
CA THR A 20 3.82 -0.50 -30.09
C THR A 20 4.00 0.33 -31.35
N GLU A 21 3.44 -0.11 -32.49
CA GLU A 21 3.54 0.55 -33.79
C GLU A 21 2.15 0.77 -34.38
N ASP A 22 1.99 1.91 -35.07
CA ASP A 22 0.80 2.19 -35.86
C ASP A 22 0.68 1.15 -37.01
N PRO A 23 -0.46 0.45 -37.15
CA PRO A 23 -0.70 -0.49 -38.26
C PRO A 23 -0.50 0.14 -39.65
N ALA A 24 -0.73 1.45 -39.78
CA ALA A 24 -0.48 2.17 -41.05
C ALA A 24 1.01 2.29 -41.38
N ALA A 25 1.88 2.44 -40.34
CA ALA A 25 3.32 2.45 -40.53
C ALA A 25 3.87 1.04 -40.86
N ALA A 26 3.34 -0.01 -40.28
CA ALA A 26 3.68 -1.38 -40.61
C ALA A 26 3.33 -1.71 -42.09
N ARG A 27 2.15 -1.29 -42.57
CA ARG A 27 1.72 -1.49 -43.95
C ARG A 27 2.64 -0.82 -44.97
N LYS A 28 3.28 0.32 -44.64
CA LYS A 28 4.26 1.01 -45.51
C LYS A 28 5.53 0.20 -45.72
N ARG A 29 5.87 -0.73 -44.83
CA ARG A 29 7.04 -1.64 -44.94
C ARG A 29 6.77 -2.86 -45.82
N GLY A 30 5.50 -3.08 -46.21
CA GLY A 30 5.07 -4.15 -47.10
C GLY A 30 3.78 -4.81 -46.64
N GLY A 31 2.92 -5.24 -47.57
CA GLY A 31 1.58 -5.76 -47.26
C GLY A 31 1.52 -7.02 -46.36
N LYS A 32 2.65 -7.65 -46.06
CA LYS A 32 2.80 -8.80 -45.12
C LYS A 32 3.60 -8.44 -43.87
N ALA A 33 4.00 -7.17 -43.65
CA ALA A 33 4.76 -6.76 -42.50
C ALA A 33 3.91 -6.91 -41.23
N LEU A 34 4.43 -7.61 -40.23
CA LEU A 34 3.80 -7.73 -38.91
C LEU A 34 3.96 -6.41 -38.15
N VAL A 35 2.90 -6.01 -37.46
CA VAL A 35 2.95 -4.87 -36.54
C VAL A 35 3.84 -5.20 -35.36
N ALA A 36 4.76 -4.28 -35.01
CA ALA A 36 5.64 -4.46 -33.87
C ALA A 36 4.82 -4.57 -32.57
N ARG A 37 5.21 -5.53 -31.75
CA ARG A 37 4.62 -5.78 -30.42
C ARG A 37 5.73 -5.86 -29.41
N ASP A 38 5.46 -5.34 -28.21
CA ASP A 38 6.40 -5.46 -27.08
C ASP A 38 5.63 -5.71 -25.79
N VAL A 39 6.34 -6.27 -24.81
CA VAL A 39 5.82 -6.41 -23.46
C VAL A 39 5.82 -5.03 -22.81
N VAL A 40 4.62 -4.50 -22.56
CA VAL A 40 4.46 -3.17 -21.95
C VAL A 40 4.44 -3.22 -20.44
N ARG A 41 4.19 -4.40 -19.86
CA ARG A 41 4.25 -4.60 -18.41
C ARG A 41 4.21 -6.08 -18.02
N LEU A 42 4.73 -6.37 -16.81
CA LEU A 42 4.53 -7.63 -16.12
C LEU A 42 3.56 -7.41 -14.96
N VAL A 43 2.55 -8.25 -14.85
CA VAL A 43 1.61 -8.26 -13.72
C VAL A 43 1.90 -9.48 -12.86
N THR A 44 2.15 -9.23 -11.58
CA THR A 44 2.45 -10.26 -10.59
C THR A 44 1.54 -10.05 -9.37
N PRO A 45 1.39 -11.04 -8.47
CA PRO A 45 0.53 -10.90 -7.29
C PRO A 45 0.84 -9.68 -6.43
N GLY A 46 2.11 -9.26 -6.32
CA GLY A 46 2.53 -8.08 -5.54
C GLY A 46 2.43 -6.75 -6.29
N THR A 47 2.24 -6.76 -7.62
CA THR A 47 2.26 -5.54 -8.45
C THR A 47 0.91 -5.16 -9.04
N LEU A 48 -0.18 -5.55 -8.38
CA LEU A 48 -1.54 -5.26 -8.82
C LEU A 48 -1.90 -3.78 -8.62
N THR A 49 -2.58 -3.20 -9.62
CA THR A 49 -3.10 -1.83 -9.57
C THR A 49 -4.55 -1.74 -10.05
N GLU A 50 -5.09 -2.80 -10.62
CA GLU A 50 -6.46 -2.89 -11.12
C GLU A 50 -7.45 -3.10 -9.98
N ASP A 51 -8.50 -2.27 -9.91
CA ASP A 51 -9.53 -2.38 -8.87
C ASP A 51 -10.25 -3.72 -8.89
N SER A 52 -10.42 -4.34 -10.07
CA SER A 52 -11.05 -5.66 -10.21
C SER A 52 -10.24 -6.79 -9.57
N LEU A 53 -8.93 -6.61 -9.40
CA LEU A 53 -8.00 -7.58 -8.80
C LEU A 53 -7.74 -7.30 -7.32
N LEU A 54 -7.97 -6.07 -6.88
CA LEU A 54 -7.69 -5.62 -5.52
C LEU A 54 -8.94 -5.72 -4.63
N LYS A 55 -8.75 -6.19 -3.41
CA LYS A 55 -9.80 -6.08 -2.38
C LYS A 55 -9.88 -4.61 -1.93
N ALA A 56 -11.05 -3.98 -2.02
CA ALA A 56 -11.22 -2.55 -1.70
C ALA A 56 -10.76 -2.19 -0.27
N ARG A 57 -10.95 -3.11 0.70
CA ARG A 57 -10.69 -2.91 2.13
C ARG A 57 -9.44 -3.65 2.63
N ALA A 58 -8.53 -4.06 1.75
CA ALA A 58 -7.27 -4.70 2.11
C ALA A 58 -6.13 -4.11 1.29
N HIS A 59 -4.96 -4.07 1.87
CA HIS A 59 -3.71 -3.78 1.16
C HIS A 59 -3.30 -4.96 0.28
N ASN A 60 -2.44 -4.71 -0.68
CA ASN A 60 -1.77 -5.72 -1.48
C ASN A 60 -0.27 -5.40 -1.49
N HIS A 61 0.47 -6.05 -0.62
CA HIS A 61 1.88 -5.73 -0.43
C HIS A 61 2.80 -6.54 -1.34
N LEU A 62 3.70 -5.85 -2.02
CA LEU A 62 4.95 -6.39 -2.55
C LEU A 62 6.00 -6.23 -1.47
N ALA A 63 6.56 -7.34 -0.98
CA ALA A 63 7.60 -7.28 0.05
C ALA A 63 8.94 -7.76 -0.50
N ALA A 64 10.04 -7.35 0.13
CA ALA A 64 11.39 -7.82 -0.14
C ALA A 64 12.15 -8.06 1.17
N LEU A 65 12.85 -9.17 1.25
CA LEU A 65 13.72 -9.53 2.36
C LEU A 65 15.18 -9.48 1.91
N ALA A 66 16.00 -8.72 2.58
CA ALA A 66 17.45 -8.66 2.34
C ALA A 66 18.24 -9.06 3.60
N ARG A 67 19.46 -9.54 3.40
CA ARG A 67 20.42 -9.80 4.48
C ARG A 67 21.69 -9.01 4.23
N ALA A 68 22.10 -8.18 5.19
CA ALA A 68 23.36 -7.44 5.12
C ALA A 68 23.99 -7.30 6.52
N GLY A 69 25.27 -7.59 6.64
CA GLY A 69 26.01 -7.48 7.90
C GLY A 69 25.45 -8.35 9.03
N GLY A 70 24.87 -9.50 8.69
CA GLY A 70 24.23 -10.40 9.67
C GLY A 70 22.79 -10.02 10.05
N ASN A 71 22.30 -8.85 9.66
CA ASN A 71 20.95 -8.38 9.92
C ASN A 71 20.01 -8.70 8.76
N LEU A 72 18.72 -8.89 9.08
CA LEU A 72 17.63 -8.98 8.10
C LEU A 72 16.96 -7.61 7.97
N GLY A 73 16.64 -7.21 6.74
CA GLY A 73 15.82 -6.04 6.46
C GLY A 73 14.61 -6.48 5.66
N LEU A 74 13.44 -6.05 6.06
CA LEU A 74 12.20 -6.25 5.33
C LEU A 74 11.68 -4.89 4.83
N ALA A 75 11.28 -4.83 3.56
CA ALA A 75 10.61 -3.68 2.99
C ALA A 75 9.30 -4.14 2.36
N TRP A 76 8.24 -3.36 2.44
CA TRP A 76 6.97 -3.65 1.76
C TRP A 76 6.32 -2.39 1.21
N LEU A 77 5.74 -2.54 0.05
CA LEU A 77 5.11 -1.50 -0.74
C LEU A 77 3.70 -1.94 -1.15
N ASP A 78 2.69 -1.13 -0.90
CA ASP A 78 1.40 -1.25 -1.60
C ASP A 78 1.45 -0.37 -2.86
N MET A 79 1.57 -0.99 -4.02
CA MET A 79 1.65 -0.27 -5.30
C MET A 79 0.40 0.55 -5.62
N SER A 80 -0.75 0.17 -5.06
CA SER A 80 -2.03 0.83 -5.34
C SER A 80 -2.20 2.14 -4.56
N THR A 81 -1.60 2.25 -3.37
CA THR A 81 -1.66 3.45 -2.50
C THR A 81 -0.34 4.22 -2.47
N GLY A 82 0.76 3.54 -2.77
CA GLY A 82 2.11 4.08 -2.67
C GLY A 82 2.70 4.01 -1.27
N ASP A 83 2.03 3.38 -0.31
CA ASP A 83 2.56 3.21 1.05
C ASP A 83 3.80 2.32 1.05
N PHE A 84 4.90 2.86 1.60
CA PHE A 84 6.19 2.21 1.61
C PHE A 84 6.78 2.18 3.02
N THR A 85 7.06 1.00 3.53
CA THR A 85 7.56 0.80 4.90
C THR A 85 8.75 -0.14 4.88
N VAL A 86 9.67 0.08 5.82
CA VAL A 86 10.83 -0.79 6.06
C VAL A 86 10.92 -1.16 7.54
N ALA A 87 11.54 -2.28 7.84
CA ALA A 87 11.79 -2.73 9.20
C ALA A 87 13.07 -3.56 9.29
N LEU A 88 13.64 -3.62 10.48
CA LEU A 88 14.83 -4.40 10.81
C LEU A 88 14.45 -5.52 11.80
N PRO A 89 13.74 -6.59 11.36
CA PRO A 89 13.33 -7.65 12.25
C PRO A 89 14.50 -8.51 12.71
N GLY A 90 14.49 -8.92 13.96
CA GLY A 90 15.27 -10.09 14.40
C GLY A 90 14.78 -11.36 13.71
N LEU A 91 15.64 -12.40 13.65
CA LEU A 91 15.28 -13.66 13.00
C LEU A 91 14.01 -14.29 13.61
N GLY A 92 13.84 -14.20 14.94
CA GLY A 92 12.66 -14.69 15.64
C GLY A 92 11.40 -13.83 15.44
N GLU A 93 11.54 -12.57 15.02
CA GLU A 93 10.44 -11.64 14.78
C GLU A 93 9.92 -11.69 13.35
N LEU A 94 10.77 -12.13 12.40
CA LEU A 94 10.46 -12.14 10.97
C LEU A 94 9.16 -12.88 10.64
N PRO A 95 8.86 -14.09 11.17
CA PRO A 95 7.59 -14.77 10.86
C PRO A 95 6.38 -13.96 11.33
N THR A 96 6.45 -13.35 12.50
CA THR A 96 5.38 -12.49 13.04
C THR A 96 5.15 -11.27 12.15
N LEU A 97 6.22 -10.63 11.70
CA LEU A 97 6.15 -9.47 10.82
C LEU A 97 5.61 -9.85 9.42
N LEU A 98 6.03 -10.98 8.85
CA LEU A 98 5.51 -11.47 7.57
C LEU A 98 3.99 -11.76 7.64
N VAL A 99 3.53 -12.35 8.73
CA VAL A 99 2.08 -12.57 8.96
C VAL A 99 1.34 -11.24 9.12
N GLN A 100 1.95 -10.23 9.76
CA GLN A 100 1.38 -8.90 9.91
C GLN A 100 1.27 -8.17 8.56
N VAL A 101 2.31 -8.22 7.75
CA VAL A 101 2.39 -7.57 6.43
C VAL A 101 1.48 -8.26 5.42
N ASP A 102 1.30 -9.57 5.53
CA ASP A 102 0.51 -10.41 4.62
C ASP A 102 0.83 -10.12 3.15
N PRO A 103 2.09 -10.36 2.71
CA PRO A 103 2.52 -9.99 1.37
C PRO A 103 1.85 -10.87 0.31
N GLY A 104 1.39 -10.25 -0.79
CA GLY A 104 0.95 -10.97 -2.00
C GLY A 104 2.13 -11.58 -2.78
N GLU A 105 3.34 -11.04 -2.60
CA GLU A 105 4.59 -11.51 -3.21
C GLU A 105 5.78 -11.09 -2.36
N LEU A 106 6.75 -12.00 -2.15
CA LEU A 106 7.95 -11.78 -1.36
C LEU A 106 9.21 -11.98 -2.20
N LEU A 107 9.91 -10.90 -2.47
CA LEU A 107 11.19 -10.89 -3.19
C LEU A 107 12.29 -11.35 -2.24
N VAL A 108 13.09 -12.30 -2.66
CA VAL A 108 14.21 -12.82 -1.86
C VAL A 108 15.46 -13.01 -2.73
N PRO A 109 16.67 -12.79 -2.20
CA PRO A 109 17.88 -13.19 -2.89
C PRO A 109 17.89 -14.72 -3.07
N GLU A 110 18.30 -15.21 -4.23
CA GLU A 110 18.41 -16.66 -4.53
C GLU A 110 19.01 -17.48 -3.38
N PRO A 111 20.10 -17.06 -2.71
CA PRO A 111 20.69 -17.83 -1.61
C PRO A 111 19.82 -17.96 -0.37
N LEU A 112 18.79 -17.14 -0.20
CA LEU A 112 17.88 -17.19 0.97
C LEU A 112 16.65 -18.06 0.75
N VAL A 113 16.38 -18.54 -0.47
CA VAL A 113 15.17 -19.29 -0.82
C VAL A 113 15.00 -20.57 0.02
N GLU A 114 16.09 -21.25 0.33
CA GLU A 114 16.08 -22.51 1.07
C GLU A 114 16.22 -22.33 2.59
N GLU A 115 16.19 -21.10 3.07
CA GLU A 115 16.27 -20.82 4.51
C GLU A 115 15.02 -21.35 5.24
N PRO A 116 15.18 -22.11 6.34
CA PRO A 116 14.06 -22.78 7.02
C PRO A 116 12.93 -21.84 7.47
N TYR A 117 13.26 -20.60 7.82
CA TYR A 117 12.25 -19.60 8.23
C TYR A 117 11.40 -19.05 7.06
N LEU A 118 11.72 -19.40 5.81
CA LEU A 118 10.92 -19.07 4.62
C LEU A 118 10.14 -20.26 4.07
N ALA A 119 10.28 -21.45 4.63
CA ALA A 119 9.66 -22.68 4.11
C ALA A 119 8.12 -22.57 3.98
N GLU A 120 7.45 -21.90 4.93
CA GLU A 120 5.99 -21.71 4.91
C GLU A 120 5.53 -20.72 3.83
N TYR A 121 6.43 -19.88 3.29
CA TYR A 121 6.13 -18.84 2.32
C TYR A 121 6.47 -19.22 0.88
N GLY A 122 6.83 -20.47 0.61
CA GLY A 122 7.36 -20.92 -0.68
C GLY A 122 6.55 -20.48 -1.91
N SER A 123 5.22 -20.49 -1.83
CA SER A 123 4.34 -20.07 -2.92
C SER A 123 4.35 -18.56 -3.18
N LEU A 124 4.82 -17.75 -2.23
CA LEU A 124 4.91 -16.29 -2.33
C LEU A 124 6.30 -15.83 -2.76
N LEU A 125 7.31 -16.71 -2.71
CA LEU A 125 8.69 -16.34 -2.98
C LEU A 125 8.91 -16.03 -4.45
N THR A 126 9.58 -14.91 -4.70
CA THR A 126 10.12 -14.54 -6.00
C THR A 126 11.64 -14.38 -5.88
N PRO A 127 12.41 -15.40 -6.28
CA PRO A 127 13.86 -15.31 -6.25
C PRO A 127 14.38 -14.27 -7.23
N LEU A 128 15.33 -13.45 -6.77
CA LEU A 128 16.07 -12.50 -7.60
C LEU A 128 17.57 -12.65 -7.37
N VAL A 129 18.35 -12.21 -8.34
CA VAL A 129 19.82 -12.18 -8.23
C VAL A 129 20.25 -11.35 -7.01
N ALA A 130 21.24 -11.82 -6.26
CA ALA A 130 21.68 -11.18 -5.02
C ALA A 130 22.10 -9.70 -5.20
N SER A 131 22.58 -9.32 -6.40
CA SER A 131 22.95 -7.94 -6.71
C SER A 131 21.77 -6.94 -6.65
N SER A 132 20.52 -7.38 -6.85
CA SER A 132 19.33 -6.53 -6.72
C SER A 132 19.13 -6.03 -5.28
N PHE A 133 19.68 -6.75 -4.30
CA PHE A 133 19.61 -6.43 -2.86
C PHE A 133 20.87 -5.72 -2.33
N ALA A 134 21.79 -5.33 -3.20
CA ALA A 134 22.98 -4.59 -2.79
C ALA A 134 22.61 -3.20 -2.23
N SER A 135 22.99 -2.92 -0.97
CA SER A 135 22.61 -1.65 -0.29
C SER A 135 23.12 -0.41 -1.02
N THR A 136 24.32 -0.44 -1.61
CA THR A 136 24.85 0.69 -2.37
C THR A 136 24.02 1.01 -3.63
N ALA A 137 23.58 -0.03 -4.35
CA ALA A 137 22.69 0.14 -5.49
C ALA A 137 21.28 0.55 -5.05
N GLY A 138 20.80 -0.01 -3.92
CA GLY A 138 19.52 0.35 -3.30
C GLY A 138 19.46 1.80 -2.89
N GLU A 139 20.50 2.30 -2.21
CA GLU A 139 20.59 3.71 -1.79
C GLU A 139 20.54 4.66 -3.00
N ARG A 140 21.31 4.39 -4.04
CA ARG A 140 21.28 5.20 -5.26
C ARG A 140 19.89 5.23 -5.88
N ARG A 141 19.22 4.06 -6.05
CA ARG A 141 17.87 3.98 -6.61
C ARG A 141 16.84 4.76 -5.78
N LEU A 142 16.91 4.65 -4.45
CA LEU A 142 16.03 5.38 -3.55
C LEU A 142 16.28 6.90 -3.65
N CYS A 143 17.54 7.35 -3.64
CA CYS A 143 17.89 8.76 -3.81
C CYS A 143 17.38 9.30 -5.16
N GLU A 144 17.58 8.57 -6.25
CA GLU A 144 17.06 8.92 -7.58
C GLU A 144 15.52 8.97 -7.59
N THR A 145 14.85 7.99 -6.98
CA THR A 145 13.39 7.90 -6.93
C THR A 145 12.75 9.09 -6.22
N TYR A 146 13.37 9.53 -5.12
CA TYR A 146 12.84 10.63 -4.29
C TYR A 146 13.47 11.99 -4.59
N GLY A 147 14.44 12.06 -5.51
CA GLY A 147 15.12 13.31 -5.86
C GLY A 147 15.92 13.91 -4.70
N VAL A 148 16.51 13.07 -3.85
CA VAL A 148 17.29 13.51 -2.68
C VAL A 148 18.76 13.12 -2.81
N ALA A 149 19.65 13.90 -2.18
CA ALA A 149 21.09 13.61 -2.18
C ALA A 149 21.46 12.49 -1.19
N SER A 150 20.70 12.30 -0.12
CA SER A 150 20.91 11.30 0.92
C SER A 150 19.57 10.85 1.50
N LEU A 151 19.48 9.59 1.95
CA LEU A 151 18.33 9.05 2.64
C LEU A 151 18.19 9.53 4.09
N GLU A 152 19.19 10.18 4.66
CA GLU A 152 19.18 10.74 6.02
C GLU A 152 18.01 11.70 6.24
N ALA A 153 17.51 12.36 5.18
CA ALA A 153 16.32 13.20 5.24
C ALA A 153 15.03 12.43 5.60
N PHE A 154 15.04 11.11 5.50
CA PHE A 154 13.89 10.23 5.79
C PHE A 154 14.08 9.42 7.09
N GLY A 155 15.26 9.44 7.67
CA GLY A 155 15.65 8.72 8.88
C GLY A 155 16.91 7.88 8.69
N SER A 156 17.26 7.12 9.73
CA SER A 156 18.40 6.21 9.70
C SER A 156 17.94 4.83 9.25
N PHE A 157 18.42 4.39 8.11
CA PHE A 157 18.14 3.03 7.60
C PHE A 157 19.40 2.18 7.66
N SER A 158 19.26 0.92 8.06
CA SER A 158 20.33 -0.06 8.00
C SER A 158 20.61 -0.48 6.56
N ARG A 159 21.80 -1.06 6.33
CA ARG A 159 22.15 -1.62 5.01
C ARG A 159 21.16 -2.68 4.53
N ALA A 160 20.60 -3.47 5.46
CA ALA A 160 19.63 -4.51 5.12
C ALA A 160 18.29 -3.89 4.69
N GLU A 161 17.79 -2.86 5.38
CA GLU A 161 16.59 -2.13 4.99
C GLU A 161 16.74 -1.44 3.64
N ILE A 162 17.87 -0.77 3.42
CA ILE A 162 18.17 -0.12 2.13
C ILE A 162 18.22 -1.16 1.00
N GLY A 163 18.84 -2.32 1.25
CA GLY A 163 18.91 -3.41 0.28
C GLY A 163 17.54 -3.96 -0.07
N ALA A 164 16.67 -4.17 0.92
CA ALA A 164 15.30 -4.63 0.73
C ALA A 164 14.46 -3.58 -0.03
N ALA A 165 14.49 -2.33 0.42
CA ALA A 165 13.76 -1.23 -0.23
C ALA A 165 14.23 -1.00 -1.67
N GLY A 166 15.55 -1.05 -1.92
CA GLY A 166 16.13 -0.96 -3.25
C GLY A 166 15.68 -2.09 -4.18
N ALA A 167 15.55 -3.32 -3.67
CA ALA A 167 15.05 -4.46 -4.43
C ALA A 167 13.56 -4.29 -4.80
N VAL A 168 12.73 -3.75 -3.91
CA VAL A 168 11.33 -3.42 -4.23
C VAL A 168 11.26 -2.44 -5.40
N ILE A 169 12.01 -1.32 -5.34
CA ILE A 169 12.04 -0.32 -6.41
C ILE A 169 12.54 -0.92 -7.73
N ASP A 170 13.63 -1.70 -7.68
CA ASP A 170 14.19 -2.38 -8.86
C ASP A 170 13.15 -3.28 -9.54
N TYR A 171 12.46 -4.08 -8.75
CA TYR A 171 11.41 -4.98 -9.25
C TYR A 171 10.20 -4.25 -9.81
N VAL A 172 9.80 -3.15 -9.20
CA VAL A 172 8.72 -2.30 -9.73
C VAL A 172 9.15 -1.69 -11.06
N LEU A 173 10.35 -1.13 -11.17
CA LEU A 173 10.88 -0.58 -12.43
C LEU A 173 10.92 -1.66 -13.53
N LEU A 174 11.37 -2.87 -13.19
CA LEU A 174 11.39 -3.99 -14.12
C LEU A 174 9.98 -4.36 -14.61
N THR A 175 9.05 -4.56 -13.69
CA THR A 175 7.69 -5.02 -14.00
C THR A 175 6.85 -3.95 -14.68
N GLN A 176 7.07 -2.68 -14.36
CA GLN A 176 6.36 -1.53 -14.92
C GLN A 176 7.11 -0.86 -16.08
N LYS A 177 8.21 -1.49 -16.59
CA LYS A 177 8.97 -0.98 -17.73
C LYS A 177 9.50 0.44 -17.52
N GLY A 178 10.14 0.67 -16.38
CA GLY A 178 10.77 1.94 -16.02
C GLY A 178 9.84 2.97 -15.40
N ARG A 179 8.56 2.64 -15.20
CA ARG A 179 7.60 3.54 -14.55
C ARG A 179 7.48 3.21 -13.07
N LEU A 180 7.34 4.24 -12.25
CA LEU A 180 7.04 4.10 -10.82
C LEU A 180 5.69 4.74 -10.50
N PRO A 181 4.87 4.12 -9.63
CA PRO A 181 3.72 4.81 -9.07
C PRO A 181 4.22 5.95 -8.18
N ARG A 182 3.30 6.86 -7.79
CA ARG A 182 3.61 7.79 -6.72
C ARG A 182 3.88 7.00 -5.45
N LEU A 183 5.08 7.13 -4.91
CA LEU A 183 5.49 6.46 -3.68
C LEU A 183 5.53 7.45 -2.52
N ALA A 184 4.99 7.07 -1.38
CA ALA A 184 5.24 7.75 -0.13
C ALA A 184 6.72 7.59 0.28
N ARG A 185 7.22 8.52 1.09
CA ARG A 185 8.56 8.37 1.67
C ARG A 185 8.63 7.09 2.49
N PRO A 186 9.70 6.30 2.39
CA PRO A 186 9.82 5.08 3.18
C PRO A 186 9.83 5.43 4.67
N ARG A 187 9.02 4.70 5.43
CA ARG A 187 8.92 4.86 6.89
C ARG A 187 9.52 3.64 7.57
N CYS A 188 10.34 3.88 8.58
CA CYS A 188 10.84 2.80 9.42
C CYS A 188 9.75 2.40 10.43
N GLN A 189 9.39 1.12 10.47
CA GLN A 189 8.58 0.55 11.54
C GLN A 189 9.50 0.13 12.69
N GLU A 190 9.42 0.84 13.80
CA GLU A 190 10.16 0.45 15.02
C GLU A 190 9.60 -0.85 15.58
N ALA A 191 10.48 -1.79 15.92
CA ALA A 191 10.10 -3.12 16.39
C ALA A 191 9.19 -3.12 17.61
N GLN A 192 9.32 -2.12 18.49
CA GLN A 192 8.54 -2.02 19.74
C GLN A 192 7.30 -1.11 19.64
N ALA A 193 7.07 -0.46 18.51
CA ALA A 193 5.94 0.47 18.34
C ALA A 193 4.58 -0.26 18.30
N VAL A 194 4.59 -1.55 17.97
CA VAL A 194 3.38 -2.37 17.83
C VAL A 194 3.52 -3.69 18.55
N MET A 195 2.39 -4.26 18.97
CA MET A 195 2.33 -5.55 19.64
C MET A 195 2.71 -6.68 18.68
N ALA A 196 3.69 -7.46 19.05
CA ALA A 196 4.07 -8.68 18.34
C ALA A 196 3.04 -9.78 18.62
N ILE A 197 2.26 -10.16 17.63
CA ILE A 197 1.27 -11.25 17.69
C ILE A 197 1.68 -12.29 16.66
N ASP A 198 2.15 -13.44 17.10
CA ASP A 198 2.55 -14.52 16.20
C ASP A 198 1.37 -15.07 15.37
N GLY A 199 1.68 -15.75 14.26
CA GLY A 199 0.68 -16.22 13.32
C GLY A 199 -0.34 -17.22 13.92
N ALA A 200 0.08 -18.08 14.87
CA ALA A 200 -0.82 -19.02 15.51
C ALA A 200 -1.79 -18.29 16.44
N THR A 201 -1.28 -17.39 17.28
CA THR A 201 -2.10 -16.54 18.16
C THR A 201 -3.07 -15.69 17.35
N ARG A 202 -2.62 -15.06 16.25
CA ARG A 202 -3.48 -14.24 15.38
C ARG A 202 -4.63 -15.05 14.77
N ARG A 203 -4.34 -16.28 14.29
CA ARG A 203 -5.38 -17.19 13.77
C ARG A 203 -6.35 -17.61 14.88
N ASN A 204 -5.85 -17.99 16.04
CA ASN A 204 -6.68 -18.42 17.17
C ASN A 204 -7.59 -17.32 17.70
N LEU A 205 -7.11 -16.05 17.68
CA LEU A 205 -7.91 -14.89 18.07
C LEU A 205 -8.87 -14.44 16.95
N GLU A 206 -8.79 -15.01 15.74
CA GLU A 206 -9.61 -14.66 14.59
C GLU A 206 -9.67 -13.12 14.35
N VAL A 207 -8.52 -12.45 14.43
CA VAL A 207 -8.46 -10.99 14.40
C VAL A 207 -8.93 -10.42 13.07
N LEU A 208 -8.37 -10.92 11.96
CA LEU A 208 -8.67 -10.41 10.61
C LEU A 208 -9.58 -11.34 9.83
N GLU A 209 -9.43 -12.65 10.01
CA GLU A 209 -10.19 -13.70 9.34
C GLU A 209 -10.64 -14.74 10.34
N ALA A 210 -11.82 -15.34 10.11
CA ALA A 210 -12.33 -16.43 10.90
C ALA A 210 -11.66 -17.77 10.51
N SER A 211 -11.68 -18.76 11.38
CA SER A 211 -11.09 -20.10 11.16
C SER A 211 -11.67 -20.82 9.94
N GLY A 212 -12.92 -20.50 9.56
CA GLY A 212 -13.56 -20.99 8.34
C GLY A 212 -13.21 -20.22 7.07
N GLY A 213 -12.30 -19.26 7.14
CA GLY A 213 -11.94 -18.34 6.07
C GLY A 213 -12.87 -17.12 5.94
N GLY A 214 -12.30 -16.01 5.48
CA GLY A 214 -13.02 -14.75 5.29
C GLY A 214 -13.28 -13.95 6.55
N ARG A 215 -13.85 -12.74 6.39
CA ARG A 215 -14.03 -11.77 7.49
C ARG A 215 -15.21 -12.06 8.41
N ARG A 216 -16.23 -12.79 7.92
CA ARG A 216 -17.44 -13.06 8.71
C ARG A 216 -17.12 -13.95 9.91
N GLY A 217 -17.37 -13.44 11.12
CA GLY A 217 -17.05 -14.13 12.37
C GLY A 217 -15.74 -13.68 13.01
N SER A 218 -14.87 -12.97 12.28
CA SER A 218 -13.63 -12.40 12.86
C SER A 218 -13.90 -11.10 13.63
N LEU A 219 -12.93 -10.68 14.46
CA LEU A 219 -12.98 -9.39 15.15
C LEU A 219 -13.17 -8.25 14.15
N LEU A 220 -12.37 -8.22 13.07
CA LEU A 220 -12.51 -7.23 11.99
C LEU A 220 -13.92 -7.26 11.39
N GLY A 221 -14.49 -8.44 11.14
CA GLY A 221 -15.84 -8.56 10.59
C GLY A 221 -16.93 -7.99 11.50
N VAL A 222 -16.73 -8.03 12.82
CA VAL A 222 -17.67 -7.48 13.80
C VAL A 222 -17.53 -5.96 13.93
N VAL A 223 -16.29 -5.43 14.02
CA VAL A 223 -16.06 -4.02 14.32
C VAL A 223 -16.02 -3.13 13.06
N ASP A 224 -15.83 -3.70 11.85
CA ASP A 224 -15.77 -2.91 10.62
C ASP A 224 -17.12 -2.25 10.30
N ARG A 225 -17.20 -0.95 10.58
CA ARG A 225 -18.30 -0.06 10.21
C ARG A 225 -17.79 1.11 9.37
N THR A 226 -16.62 0.94 8.74
CA THR A 226 -16.00 1.97 7.92
C THR A 226 -16.85 2.28 6.69
N ALA A 227 -16.96 3.56 6.33
CA ALA A 227 -17.73 4.00 5.17
C ALA A 227 -16.92 3.92 3.85
N THR A 228 -15.58 3.94 3.94
CA THR A 228 -14.68 4.00 2.77
C THR A 228 -13.76 2.79 2.68
N GLY A 229 -13.25 2.49 1.47
CA GLY A 229 -12.22 1.47 1.26
C GLY A 229 -10.93 1.79 2.02
N ALA A 230 -10.45 3.03 1.97
CA ALA A 230 -9.27 3.51 2.69
C ALA A 230 -9.43 3.35 4.21
N GLY A 231 -10.61 3.73 4.76
CA GLY A 231 -10.93 3.50 6.18
C GLY A 231 -10.91 2.03 6.57
N GLY A 232 -11.41 1.14 5.70
CA GLY A 232 -11.35 -0.30 5.91
C GLY A 232 -9.92 -0.87 5.89
N ARG A 233 -9.05 -0.36 5.01
CA ARG A 233 -7.62 -0.70 5.00
C ARG A 233 -6.94 -0.26 6.29
N LEU A 234 -7.17 0.99 6.71
CA LEU A 234 -6.59 1.53 7.94
C LEU A 234 -7.06 0.75 9.18
N LEU A 235 -8.34 0.40 9.29
CA LEU A 235 -8.86 -0.40 10.39
C LEU A 235 -8.21 -1.77 10.44
N ALA A 236 -8.12 -2.46 9.32
CA ALA A 236 -7.47 -3.77 9.21
C ALA A 236 -5.98 -3.68 9.62
N ALA A 237 -5.24 -2.66 9.14
CA ALA A 237 -3.85 -2.43 9.50
C ALA A 237 -3.68 -2.16 11.01
N ARG A 238 -4.55 -1.37 11.62
CA ARG A 238 -4.52 -1.07 13.07
C ARG A 238 -4.81 -2.31 13.93
N LEU A 239 -5.72 -3.18 13.51
CA LEU A 239 -5.99 -4.45 14.18
C LEU A 239 -4.86 -5.47 13.99
N ALA A 240 -4.23 -5.46 12.81
CA ALA A 240 -3.06 -6.30 12.53
C ALA A 240 -1.84 -5.92 13.37
N ALA A 241 -1.71 -4.64 13.72
CA ALA A 241 -0.56 -4.06 14.42
C ALA A 241 -1.03 -3.10 15.54
N PRO A 242 -1.58 -3.61 16.66
CA PRO A 242 -1.99 -2.79 17.77
C PRO A 242 -0.79 -2.04 18.38
N LEU A 243 -1.00 -0.78 18.77
CA LEU A 243 0.05 0.01 19.42
C LEU A 243 0.40 -0.55 20.79
N THR A 244 1.64 -0.36 21.20
CA THR A 244 2.15 -0.60 22.55
C THR A 244 2.36 0.69 23.34
N ASP A 245 2.50 1.83 22.67
CA ASP A 245 2.63 3.14 23.30
C ASP A 245 1.30 3.59 23.91
N ILE A 246 1.27 3.71 25.24
CA ILE A 246 0.07 4.09 26.02
C ILE A 246 -0.43 5.47 25.61
N ALA A 247 0.47 6.43 25.37
CA ALA A 247 0.07 7.78 24.96
C ALA A 247 -0.62 7.79 23.59
N GLY A 248 -0.07 7.03 22.62
CA GLY A 248 -0.69 6.87 21.31
C GLY A 248 -2.03 6.12 21.35
N ILE A 249 -2.15 5.12 22.23
CA ILE A 249 -3.43 4.44 22.49
C ILE A 249 -4.44 5.45 23.05
N GLY A 250 -4.04 6.24 24.07
CA GLY A 250 -4.89 7.27 24.67
C GLY A 250 -5.41 8.25 23.64
N ARG A 251 -4.54 8.86 22.82
CA ARG A 251 -4.95 9.79 21.76
C ARG A 251 -5.98 9.18 20.79
N ARG A 252 -5.82 7.89 20.41
CA ARG A 252 -6.82 7.21 19.55
C ARG A 252 -8.15 7.03 20.26
N LEU A 253 -8.15 6.70 21.55
CA LEU A 253 -9.36 6.54 22.35
C LEU A 253 -10.05 7.88 22.56
N ASP A 254 -9.32 8.97 22.76
CA ASP A 254 -9.86 10.33 22.89
C ASP A 254 -10.63 10.74 21.63
N MET A 255 -10.10 10.45 20.44
CA MET A 255 -10.84 10.69 19.18
C MET A 255 -12.12 9.86 19.11
N VAL A 256 -12.08 8.59 19.51
CA VAL A 256 -13.27 7.73 19.54
C VAL A 256 -14.30 8.28 20.53
N GLN A 257 -13.89 8.63 21.75
CA GLN A 257 -14.75 9.18 22.78
C GLN A 257 -15.43 10.46 22.30
N ALA A 258 -14.67 11.39 21.73
CA ALA A 258 -15.20 12.63 21.18
C ALA A 258 -16.31 12.40 20.14
N LEU A 259 -16.11 11.45 19.22
CA LEU A 259 -17.12 11.11 18.22
C LEU A 259 -18.29 10.26 18.76
N VAL A 260 -18.09 9.53 19.87
CA VAL A 260 -19.20 8.85 20.56
C VAL A 260 -20.14 9.89 21.21
N GLU A 261 -19.57 10.88 21.86
CA GLU A 261 -20.31 11.97 22.53
C GLU A 261 -21.00 12.90 21.53
N ALA A 262 -20.33 13.24 20.41
CA ALA A 262 -20.89 14.08 19.34
C ALA A 262 -21.64 13.26 18.27
N SER A 263 -22.72 12.63 18.64
CA SER A 263 -23.49 11.76 17.74
C SER A 263 -23.99 12.47 16.47
N GLY A 264 -24.36 13.75 16.57
CA GLY A 264 -24.78 14.59 15.44
C GLY A 264 -23.64 14.80 14.43
N LEU A 265 -22.47 15.23 14.91
CA LEU A 265 -21.27 15.38 14.08
C LEU A 265 -20.86 14.03 13.46
N ARG A 266 -20.81 12.97 14.25
CA ARG A 266 -20.52 11.62 13.76
C ARG A 266 -21.45 11.21 12.62
N GLY A 267 -22.76 11.46 12.74
CA GLY A 267 -23.74 11.15 11.69
C GLY A 267 -23.45 11.91 10.39
N LYS A 268 -23.13 13.20 10.47
CA LYS A 268 -22.76 14.03 9.31
C LYS A 268 -21.46 13.55 8.66
N LEU A 269 -20.42 13.24 9.46
CA LEU A 269 -19.16 12.71 8.96
C LEU A 269 -19.35 11.37 8.25
N VAL A 270 -20.11 10.44 8.83
CA VAL A 270 -20.41 9.14 8.18
C VAL A 270 -21.15 9.35 6.87
N GLY A 271 -22.13 10.27 6.82
CA GLY A 271 -22.86 10.62 5.60
C GLY A 271 -21.94 11.17 4.50
N ALA A 272 -21.05 12.10 4.84
CA ALA A 272 -20.07 12.63 3.89
C ALA A 272 -19.08 11.56 3.41
N LEU A 273 -18.55 10.75 4.32
CA LEU A 273 -17.63 9.66 4.00
C LEU A 273 -18.27 8.58 3.11
N ALA A 274 -19.57 8.31 3.23
CA ALA A 274 -20.25 7.30 2.42
C ALA A 274 -20.25 7.62 0.92
N SER A 275 -20.16 8.90 0.55
CA SER A 275 -20.02 9.35 -0.85
C SER A 275 -18.57 9.62 -1.27
N CYS A 276 -17.60 9.52 -0.35
CA CYS A 276 -16.21 9.81 -0.61
C CYS A 276 -15.54 8.65 -1.38
N PRO A 277 -15.08 8.85 -2.62
CA PRO A 277 -14.37 7.84 -3.38
C PRO A 277 -12.96 7.60 -2.80
N ASP A 278 -12.38 6.48 -3.18
CA ASP A 278 -10.96 6.23 -2.94
C ASP A 278 -10.13 7.15 -3.86
N ILE A 279 -9.20 7.93 -3.31
CA ILE A 279 -8.31 8.83 -4.07
C ILE A 279 -6.96 8.17 -4.32
N GLU A 280 -6.48 7.35 -3.40
CA GLU A 280 -5.13 6.79 -3.43
C GLU A 280 -4.92 5.91 -4.66
N ARG A 281 -5.84 4.96 -4.92
CA ARG A 281 -5.76 4.02 -6.02
C ARG A 281 -5.87 4.67 -7.40
N PRO A 282 -6.82 5.57 -7.67
CA PRO A 282 -6.85 6.37 -8.89
C PRO A 282 -5.56 7.17 -9.10
N LEU A 283 -5.02 7.79 -8.06
CA LEU A 283 -3.76 8.54 -8.14
C LEU A 283 -2.58 7.63 -8.51
N GLY A 284 -2.50 6.42 -7.93
CA GLY A 284 -1.52 5.41 -8.28
C GLY A 284 -1.60 5.00 -9.76
N ARG A 285 -2.82 4.79 -10.29
CA ARG A 285 -3.01 4.48 -11.73
C ARG A 285 -2.64 5.63 -12.65
N LEU A 286 -3.01 6.87 -12.29
CA LEU A 286 -2.65 8.05 -13.08
C LEU A 286 -1.13 8.26 -13.12
N SER A 287 -0.43 8.07 -12.01
CA SER A 287 1.03 8.20 -11.98
C SER A 287 1.75 7.15 -12.82
N LEU A 288 1.13 5.99 -13.04
CA LEU A 288 1.58 4.95 -13.96
C LEU A 288 1.12 5.17 -15.41
N GLU A 289 0.48 6.30 -15.74
CA GLU A 289 -0.12 6.61 -17.05
C GLU A 289 -1.17 5.57 -17.49
N ARG A 290 -1.90 5.00 -16.53
CA ARG A 290 -2.97 4.00 -16.75
C ARG A 290 -4.33 4.48 -16.29
N GLY A 291 -4.39 5.67 -15.69
CA GLY A 291 -5.63 6.28 -15.27
C GLY A 291 -6.48 6.74 -16.46
N GLY A 292 -7.78 6.75 -16.24
CA GLY A 292 -8.76 7.21 -17.20
C GLY A 292 -9.60 8.37 -16.66
N PRO A 293 -10.58 8.86 -17.44
CA PRO A 293 -11.47 9.95 -17.01
C PRO A 293 -12.20 9.66 -15.68
N ARG A 294 -12.52 8.39 -15.42
CA ARG A 294 -13.14 7.98 -14.15
C ARG A 294 -12.21 8.17 -12.95
N ASP A 295 -10.91 7.99 -13.13
CA ASP A 295 -9.92 8.19 -12.07
C ASP A 295 -9.77 9.68 -11.74
N LEU A 296 -9.78 10.55 -12.77
CA LEU A 296 -9.77 12.00 -12.59
C LEU A 296 -11.05 12.48 -11.88
N ALA A 297 -12.22 11.98 -12.28
CA ALA A 297 -13.48 12.27 -11.60
C ALA A 297 -13.46 11.82 -10.13
N ALA A 298 -12.95 10.60 -9.83
CA ALA A 298 -12.84 10.12 -8.46
C ALA A 298 -11.91 11.00 -7.60
N ILE A 299 -10.81 11.50 -8.16
CA ILE A 299 -9.93 12.43 -7.46
C ILE A 299 -10.63 13.75 -7.21
N ARG A 300 -11.31 14.34 -8.20
CA ARG A 300 -12.08 15.58 -8.03
C ARG A 300 -13.11 15.43 -6.91
N ASP A 301 -13.97 14.43 -7.03
CA ASP A 301 -15.06 14.20 -6.08
C ASP A 301 -14.54 13.90 -4.66
N GLY A 302 -13.40 13.23 -4.56
CA GLY A 302 -12.73 12.99 -3.28
C GLY A 302 -12.13 14.24 -2.66
N LEU A 303 -11.58 15.15 -3.46
CA LEU A 303 -11.09 16.46 -3.00
C LEU A 303 -12.25 17.38 -2.56
N GLU A 304 -13.39 17.34 -3.27
CA GLU A 304 -14.62 18.04 -2.83
C GLU A 304 -15.12 17.49 -1.49
N CYS A 305 -15.12 16.16 -1.33
CA CYS A 305 -15.46 15.53 -0.06
C CYS A 305 -14.49 15.92 1.07
N ALA A 306 -13.18 16.03 0.79
CA ALA A 306 -12.20 16.49 1.77
C ALA A 306 -12.50 17.92 2.28
N ILE A 307 -12.88 18.84 1.41
CA ILE A 307 -13.30 20.18 1.78
C ILE A 307 -14.56 20.13 2.67
N ALA A 308 -15.56 19.34 2.29
CA ALA A 308 -16.79 19.20 3.09
C ALA A 308 -16.51 18.61 4.48
N LEU A 309 -15.67 17.58 4.58
CA LEU A 309 -15.25 17.01 5.86
C LEU A 309 -14.49 18.01 6.73
N ARG A 310 -13.61 18.80 6.13
CA ARG A 310 -12.88 19.86 6.83
C ARG A 310 -13.83 20.91 7.41
N HIS A 311 -14.83 21.38 6.65
CA HIS A 311 -15.88 22.30 7.14
C HIS A 311 -16.65 21.70 8.31
N LEU A 312 -17.10 20.45 8.22
CA LEU A 312 -17.80 19.77 9.31
C LEU A 312 -16.98 19.71 10.59
N LEU A 313 -15.66 19.50 10.48
CA LEU A 313 -14.76 19.43 11.63
C LEU A 313 -14.36 20.80 12.20
N HIS A 314 -14.49 21.89 11.45
CA HIS A 314 -14.17 23.25 11.92
C HIS A 314 -15.41 24.03 12.38
N GLU A 315 -16.55 23.91 11.71
CA GLU A 315 -17.70 24.78 11.90
C GLU A 315 -18.81 24.11 12.72
N ASP A 316 -18.94 22.80 12.64
CA ASP A 316 -20.07 22.07 13.23
C ASP A 316 -19.62 21.14 14.37
N VAL A 317 -18.88 21.71 15.29
CA VAL A 317 -18.24 20.96 16.39
C VAL A 317 -19.25 20.40 17.41
N GLY A 318 -20.57 20.70 17.23
CA GLY A 318 -21.65 20.09 18.03
C GLY A 318 -21.54 20.25 19.56
N GLY A 319 -20.79 21.28 20.01
CA GLY A 319 -20.54 21.50 21.44
C GLY A 319 -19.27 20.82 21.98
N LEU A 320 -18.54 20.07 21.15
CA LEU A 320 -17.20 19.54 21.48
C LEU A 320 -16.17 20.65 21.41
N THR A 321 -15.82 21.22 22.52
CA THR A 321 -14.67 22.13 22.61
C THR A 321 -13.87 21.79 23.88
N PRO A 322 -12.56 21.54 23.77
CA PRO A 322 -11.78 21.45 22.54
C PRO A 322 -11.89 20.07 21.84
N LEU A 323 -11.75 20.08 20.49
CA LEU A 323 -11.57 18.83 19.73
C LEU A 323 -10.23 18.18 20.11
N PRO A 324 -10.15 16.83 20.09
CA PRO A 324 -8.88 16.12 20.22
C PRO A 324 -7.85 16.59 19.20
N GLU A 325 -6.60 16.76 19.64
CA GLU A 325 -5.51 17.30 18.83
C GLU A 325 -5.31 16.54 17.51
N ASP A 326 -5.35 15.19 17.56
CA ASP A 326 -5.20 14.35 16.37
C ASP A 326 -6.36 14.54 15.37
N LEU A 327 -7.57 14.89 15.85
CA LEU A 327 -8.69 15.17 14.97
C LEU A 327 -8.55 16.54 14.29
N VAL A 328 -8.04 17.54 15.01
CA VAL A 328 -7.69 18.86 14.45
C VAL A 328 -6.56 18.72 13.41
N ALA A 329 -5.53 17.93 13.72
CA ALA A 329 -4.44 17.66 12.79
C ALA A 329 -4.95 16.97 11.52
N ALA A 330 -5.84 15.99 11.65
CA ALA A 330 -6.45 15.31 10.50
C ALA A 330 -7.28 16.28 9.65
N ALA A 331 -8.09 17.15 10.26
CA ALA A 331 -8.87 18.17 9.56
C ALA A 331 -7.96 19.14 8.78
N THR A 332 -6.86 19.57 9.40
CA THR A 332 -5.88 20.46 8.79
C THR A 332 -5.18 19.80 7.60
N ALA A 333 -4.85 18.51 7.72
CA ALA A 333 -4.19 17.73 6.67
C ALA A 333 -5.05 17.53 5.42
N LEU A 334 -6.39 17.67 5.52
CA LEU A 334 -7.29 17.63 4.35
C LEU A 334 -7.04 18.76 3.35
N GLY A 335 -6.44 19.88 3.78
CA GLY A 335 -6.01 20.97 2.91
C GLY A 335 -7.14 21.73 2.19
N GLU A 336 -6.72 22.58 1.23
CA GLU A 336 -7.60 23.34 0.33
C GLU A 336 -7.21 23.07 -1.12
N HIS A 337 -8.14 22.60 -1.93
CA HIS A 337 -7.83 22.10 -3.28
C HIS A 337 -8.70 22.75 -4.37
N ASN A 338 -9.31 23.92 -4.11
CA ASN A 338 -10.26 24.60 -5.00
C ASN A 338 -9.71 24.82 -6.42
N VAL A 339 -8.42 25.20 -6.55
CA VAL A 339 -7.79 25.43 -7.87
C VAL A 339 -7.71 24.12 -8.66
N LEU A 340 -7.34 23.00 -8.01
CA LEU A 340 -7.23 21.70 -8.67
C LEU A 340 -8.61 21.16 -9.04
N ILE A 341 -9.58 21.27 -8.14
CA ILE A 341 -10.98 20.89 -8.40
C ILE A 341 -11.52 21.62 -9.61
N GLY A 342 -11.34 22.95 -9.69
CA GLY A 342 -11.79 23.74 -10.84
C GLY A 342 -11.09 23.41 -12.16
N ARG A 343 -9.92 22.77 -12.15
CA ARG A 343 -9.22 22.28 -13.34
C ARG A 343 -9.67 20.89 -13.77
N LEU A 344 -10.29 20.13 -12.87
CA LEU A 344 -10.77 18.76 -13.10
C LEU A 344 -12.25 18.71 -13.45
N GLY A 345 -12.96 19.86 -13.32
CA GLY A 345 -14.40 20.05 -13.60
C GLY A 345 -14.76 20.32 -15.05
#